data_6af6ed7686d92e52147c10d274699c36
#
_entry.id   6af6ed7686d92e52147c10d274699c36
#
_cell.length_a   1.000
_cell.length_b   1.000
_cell.length_c   1.000
_cell.angle_alpha   90.00
_cell.angle_beta   90.00
_cell.angle_gamma   90.00
#
_symmetry.space_group_name_H-M   'P 1'
#
loop_
_entity.id
_entity.type
_entity.pdbx_description
1 polymer ?
#
loop_
_entity_poly.entity_id
_entity_poly.type
_entity_poly.pdbx_seq_one_letter_code
_entity_poly.pdbx_strand_id
1 'polypeptide(L)'
;METFNRIAPDVCLGRSVKVFGFANLYGCTVGDESRIGCFVEIQKDATVGARCKISSHSFICEGVIIEDDVFIGHHVCFINDLFPRACLPDGTLQTDVDWKVIPILVKRRATIGSGAVILGGVTIGAGAIVGAGAVVTTSVAPRTIVAGNPARLIRTLGEGEAP
;
A
#
# COMPACT_ATOMS: atom_id res chain seq x y z
N MET A 1 3.16 5.38 28.34
CA MET A 1 3.43 6.34 27.25
C MET A 1 2.19 6.36 26.38
N GLU A 2 1.50 7.49 26.30
CA GLU A 2 0.30 7.61 25.43
C GLU A 2 0.70 7.46 23.97
N THR A 3 0.07 6.54 23.27
CA THR A 3 0.21 6.40 21.81
C THR A 3 -0.90 7.23 21.18
N PHE A 4 -0.54 8.35 20.58
CA PHE A 4 -1.50 9.21 19.87
C PHE A 4 -1.89 8.56 18.53
N ASN A 5 -2.66 7.49 18.58
CA ASN A 5 -3.19 6.80 17.40
C ASN A 5 -4.68 7.08 17.27
N ARG A 6 -5.15 7.26 16.05
CA ARG A 6 -6.56 7.17 15.71
C ARG A 6 -6.82 5.79 15.09
N ILE A 7 -7.43 4.91 15.87
CA ILE A 7 -7.88 3.59 15.39
C ILE A 7 -9.39 3.58 15.57
N ALA A 8 -10.11 3.59 14.45
CA ALA A 8 -11.58 3.61 14.47
C ALA A 8 -12.13 2.27 14.97
N PRO A 9 -13.37 2.26 15.53
CA PRO A 9 -13.96 1.04 16.11
C PRO A 9 -14.20 -0.09 15.10
N ASP A 10 -14.26 0.21 13.82
CA ASP A 10 -14.48 -0.71 12.70
C ASP A 10 -13.20 -1.35 12.16
N VAL A 11 -12.04 -1.04 12.75
CA VAL A 11 -10.75 -1.65 12.38
C VAL A 11 -10.63 -3.05 12.97
N CYS A 12 -10.30 -4.02 12.11
CA CYS A 12 -10.01 -5.39 12.52
C CYS A 12 -8.50 -5.62 12.62
N LEU A 13 -7.98 -5.76 13.84
CA LEU A 13 -6.56 -6.10 14.09
C LEU A 13 -6.42 -7.57 14.48
N GLY A 14 -5.52 -8.27 13.81
CA GLY A 14 -5.11 -9.62 14.15
C GLY A 14 -4.29 -9.69 15.44
N ARG A 15 -3.87 -10.90 15.80
CA ARG A 15 -3.06 -11.15 17.01
C ARG A 15 -1.68 -10.53 16.86
N SER A 16 -1.18 -9.96 17.95
CA SER A 16 0.18 -9.41 18.04
C SER A 16 0.50 -8.31 17.02
N VAL A 17 -0.50 -7.65 16.45
CA VAL A 17 -0.31 -6.47 15.60
C VAL A 17 0.30 -5.35 16.46
N LYS A 18 1.32 -4.67 15.93
CA LYS A 18 1.93 -3.51 16.56
C LYS A 18 1.66 -2.26 15.73
N VAL A 19 0.96 -1.29 16.32
CA VAL A 19 0.72 0.02 15.70
C VAL A 19 1.54 1.05 16.48
N PHE A 20 2.46 1.73 15.76
CA PHE A 20 3.28 2.79 16.33
C PHE A 20 2.54 4.13 16.30
N GLY A 21 3.03 5.11 17.04
CA GLY A 21 2.32 6.37 17.32
C GLY A 21 1.96 7.19 16.07
N PHE A 22 0.88 7.98 16.20
CA PHE A 22 0.34 8.88 15.15
C PHE A 22 -0.19 8.17 13.89
N ALA A 23 -0.53 6.88 13.98
CA ALA A 23 -1.20 6.18 12.89
C ALA A 23 -2.70 6.54 12.84
N ASN A 24 -3.27 6.53 11.63
CA ASN A 24 -4.70 6.76 11.36
C ASN A 24 -5.27 5.55 10.59
N LEU A 25 -6.05 4.72 11.27
CA LEU A 25 -6.65 3.51 10.72
C LEU A 25 -8.17 3.58 10.84
N TYR A 26 -8.89 3.27 9.76
CA TYR A 26 -10.35 3.18 9.77
C TYR A 26 -10.87 2.22 8.70
N GLY A 27 -11.89 1.42 9.04
CA GLY A 27 -12.58 0.47 8.15
C GLY A 27 -11.67 -0.57 7.49
N CYS A 28 -10.48 -0.82 8.02
CA CYS A 28 -9.47 -1.69 7.44
C CYS A 28 -9.24 -2.96 8.25
N THR A 29 -8.56 -3.92 7.62
CA THR A 29 -8.14 -5.15 8.28
C THR A 29 -6.61 -5.28 8.24
N VAL A 30 -6.01 -5.66 9.39
CA VAL A 30 -4.56 -5.92 9.50
C VAL A 30 -4.36 -7.30 10.11
N GLY A 31 -3.69 -8.18 9.39
CA GLY A 31 -3.42 -9.57 9.79
C GLY A 31 -2.37 -9.71 10.87
N ASP A 32 -2.30 -10.92 11.44
CA ASP A 32 -1.47 -11.29 12.58
C ASP A 32 0.00 -10.85 12.44
N GLU A 33 0.61 -10.42 13.55
CA GLU A 33 2.04 -10.10 13.69
C GLU A 33 2.55 -8.94 12.80
N SER A 34 1.65 -8.25 12.11
CA SER A 34 2.02 -7.12 11.27
C SER A 34 2.40 -5.88 12.09
N ARG A 35 3.25 -5.03 11.50
CA ARG A 35 3.78 -3.83 12.15
C ARG A 35 3.45 -2.61 11.30
N ILE A 36 2.74 -1.66 11.89
CA ILE A 36 2.31 -0.42 11.27
C ILE A 36 3.15 0.72 11.86
N GLY A 37 3.94 1.36 11.03
CA GLY A 37 4.85 2.45 11.42
C GLY A 37 4.14 3.74 11.82
N CYS A 38 4.91 4.69 12.32
CA CYS A 38 4.37 6.01 12.70
C CYS A 38 3.84 6.77 11.47
N PHE A 39 2.79 7.55 11.66
CA PHE A 39 2.20 8.38 10.60
C PHE A 39 1.72 7.59 9.38
N VAL A 40 1.41 6.32 9.54
CA VAL A 40 0.77 5.52 8.50
C VAL A 40 -0.73 5.79 8.51
N GLU A 41 -1.32 5.97 7.32
CA GLU A 41 -2.76 5.95 7.14
C GLU A 41 -3.19 4.70 6.37
N ILE A 42 -4.22 4.00 6.89
CA ILE A 42 -4.86 2.87 6.21
C ILE A 42 -6.36 3.14 6.20
N GLN A 43 -6.91 3.24 4.99
CA GLN A 43 -8.30 3.60 4.77
C GLN A 43 -9.25 2.39 4.79
N LYS A 44 -10.54 2.70 4.78
CA LYS A 44 -11.63 1.70 4.71
C LYS A 44 -11.40 0.74 3.53
N ASP A 45 -11.86 -0.49 3.70
CA ASP A 45 -11.78 -1.56 2.69
C ASP A 45 -10.35 -1.92 2.21
N ALA A 46 -9.31 -1.36 2.86
CA ALA A 46 -7.94 -1.80 2.66
C ALA A 46 -7.63 -3.01 3.55
N THR A 47 -6.86 -3.95 3.02
CA THR A 47 -6.46 -5.16 3.73
C THR A 47 -4.94 -5.30 3.73
N VAL A 48 -4.38 -5.53 4.90
CA VAL A 48 -2.96 -5.88 5.11
C VAL A 48 -2.92 -7.29 5.70
N GLY A 49 -2.22 -8.19 5.05
CA GLY A 49 -2.04 -9.58 5.47
C GLY A 49 -1.20 -9.72 6.75
N ALA A 50 -0.86 -10.95 7.07
CA ALA A 50 -0.06 -11.29 8.25
C ALA A 50 1.45 -11.04 8.01
N ARG A 51 2.19 -10.78 9.10
CA ARG A 51 3.65 -10.59 9.12
C ARG A 51 4.16 -9.51 8.17
N CYS A 52 3.30 -8.54 7.85
CA CYS A 52 3.68 -7.40 7.03
C CYS A 52 4.41 -6.33 7.85
N LYS A 53 5.28 -5.59 7.18
CA LYS A 53 5.91 -4.40 7.75
C LYS A 53 5.59 -3.19 6.88
N ILE A 54 4.75 -2.31 7.40
CA ILE A 54 4.40 -1.02 6.78
C ILE A 54 5.23 0.06 7.47
N SER A 55 6.16 0.65 6.74
CA SER A 55 7.05 1.67 7.32
C SER A 55 6.36 3.04 7.38
N SER A 56 6.94 3.95 8.17
CA SER A 56 6.34 5.25 8.50
C SER A 56 6.00 6.11 7.27
N HIS A 57 4.97 6.94 7.44
CA HIS A 57 4.48 7.89 6.44
C HIS A 57 3.94 7.25 5.15
N SER A 58 3.61 5.97 5.16
CA SER A 58 2.99 5.33 4.01
C SER A 58 1.49 5.53 4.02
N PHE A 59 0.91 5.73 2.84
CA PHE A 59 -0.51 5.93 2.62
C PHE A 59 -1.09 4.73 1.86
N ILE A 60 -2.03 4.02 2.50
CA ILE A 60 -2.71 2.85 1.95
C ILE A 60 -4.17 3.21 1.79
N CYS A 61 -4.55 3.55 0.56
CA CYS A 61 -5.90 3.99 0.24
C CYS A 61 -6.90 2.82 0.14
N GLU A 62 -8.17 3.18 0.07
CA GLU A 62 -9.28 2.25 -0.14
C GLU A 62 -9.04 1.33 -1.35
N GLY A 63 -9.38 0.05 -1.21
CA GLY A 63 -9.25 -0.96 -2.27
C GLY A 63 -7.85 -1.54 -2.45
N VAL A 64 -6.89 -1.20 -1.60
CA VAL A 64 -5.56 -1.83 -1.59
C VAL A 64 -5.61 -3.14 -0.83
N ILE A 65 -5.12 -4.20 -1.46
CA ILE A 65 -4.96 -5.53 -0.86
C ILE A 65 -3.47 -5.87 -0.83
N ILE A 66 -2.95 -6.04 0.38
CA ILE A 66 -1.57 -6.46 0.64
C ILE A 66 -1.63 -7.86 1.24
N GLU A 67 -1.07 -8.85 0.54
CA GLU A 67 -0.98 -10.23 1.03
C GLU A 67 0.08 -10.36 2.14
N ASP A 68 0.31 -11.58 2.64
CA ASP A 68 1.24 -11.88 3.75
C ASP A 68 2.70 -11.61 3.39
N ASP A 69 3.52 -11.39 4.43
CA ASP A 69 4.99 -11.31 4.36
C ASP A 69 5.50 -10.14 3.49
N VAL A 70 4.69 -9.10 3.28
CA VAL A 70 5.05 -7.95 2.42
C VAL A 70 5.79 -6.87 3.23
N PHE A 71 6.80 -6.29 2.60
CA PHE A 71 7.50 -5.11 3.10
C PHE A 71 7.10 -3.86 2.30
N ILE A 72 6.61 -2.84 3.00
CA ILE A 72 6.35 -1.50 2.47
C ILE A 72 7.34 -0.52 3.10
N GLY A 73 8.14 0.12 2.27
CA GLY A 73 9.11 1.13 2.68
C GLY A 73 8.45 2.40 3.21
N HIS A 74 9.27 3.38 3.60
CA HIS A 74 8.79 4.67 4.09
C HIS A 74 8.20 5.52 2.96
N HIS A 75 7.19 6.34 3.26
CA HIS A 75 6.60 7.27 2.27
C HIS A 75 6.11 6.60 0.98
N VAL A 76 5.67 5.36 1.04
CA VAL A 76 5.01 4.72 -0.12
C VAL A 76 3.59 5.24 -0.22
N CYS A 77 3.18 5.60 -1.44
CA CYS A 77 1.84 6.11 -1.73
C CYS A 77 1.12 5.20 -2.72
N PHE A 78 -0.05 4.71 -2.33
CA PHE A 78 -0.96 4.02 -3.22
C PHE A 78 -2.02 4.99 -3.72
N ILE A 79 -2.35 4.93 -5.01
CA ILE A 79 -3.28 5.85 -5.69
C ILE A 79 -4.37 5.04 -6.35
N ASN A 80 -5.61 5.17 -5.87
CA ASN A 80 -6.78 4.41 -6.33
C ASN A 80 -7.72 5.19 -7.25
N ASP A 81 -7.39 6.45 -7.55
CA ASP A 81 -8.08 7.27 -8.54
C ASP A 81 -7.06 7.75 -9.59
N LEU A 82 -7.26 7.38 -10.85
CA LEU A 82 -6.37 7.76 -11.96
C LEU A 82 -6.70 9.12 -12.57
N PHE A 83 -7.88 9.66 -12.27
CA PHE A 83 -8.36 10.94 -12.82
C PHE A 83 -8.97 11.83 -11.74
N PRO A 84 -8.24 12.09 -10.64
CA PRO A 84 -8.80 12.82 -9.51
C PRO A 84 -9.22 14.24 -9.91
N ARG A 85 -10.37 14.66 -9.42
CA ARG A 85 -10.92 16.00 -9.61
C ARG A 85 -11.47 16.52 -8.30
N ALA A 86 -11.32 17.81 -8.07
CA ALA A 86 -11.95 18.46 -6.93
C ALA A 86 -13.44 18.78 -7.21
N CYS A 87 -13.76 19.04 -8.48
CA CYS A 87 -15.11 19.45 -8.91
C CYS A 87 -15.53 18.71 -10.17
N LEU A 88 -16.83 18.57 -10.33
CA LEU A 88 -17.48 18.16 -11.57
C LEU A 88 -17.41 19.29 -12.63
N PRO A 89 -17.71 19.00 -13.93
CA PRO A 89 -17.64 20.00 -14.98
C PRO A 89 -18.54 21.24 -14.78
N ASP A 90 -19.59 21.10 -13.99
CA ASP A 90 -20.50 22.20 -13.64
C ASP A 90 -20.03 23.07 -12.47
N GLY A 91 -18.86 22.74 -11.87
CA GLY A 91 -18.26 23.44 -10.74
C GLY A 91 -18.73 22.97 -9.37
N THR A 92 -19.63 21.99 -9.26
CA THR A 92 -20.00 21.37 -7.98
C THR A 92 -18.87 20.49 -7.44
N LEU A 93 -18.74 20.41 -6.11
CA LEU A 93 -17.73 19.56 -5.48
C LEU A 93 -17.99 18.08 -5.80
N GLN A 94 -16.95 17.37 -6.15
CA GLN A 94 -17.00 15.91 -6.33
C GLN A 94 -17.29 15.23 -4.99
N THR A 95 -18.10 14.19 -5.03
CA THR A 95 -18.48 13.37 -3.88
C THR A 95 -18.04 11.91 -4.08
N ASP A 96 -18.24 11.07 -3.08
CA ASP A 96 -17.85 9.64 -3.12
C ASP A 96 -18.53 8.84 -4.25
N VAL A 97 -19.65 9.32 -4.80
CA VAL A 97 -20.37 8.63 -5.90
C VAL A 97 -19.88 9.03 -7.30
N ASP A 98 -19.04 10.04 -7.39
CA ASP A 98 -18.63 10.65 -8.65
C ASP A 98 -17.32 10.07 -9.20
N TRP A 99 -16.68 9.15 -8.47
CA TRP A 99 -15.46 8.47 -8.89
C TRP A 99 -15.51 6.98 -8.55
N LYS A 100 -14.56 6.23 -9.05
CA LYS A 100 -14.52 4.79 -8.86
C LYS A 100 -13.17 4.34 -8.32
N VAL A 101 -13.20 3.61 -7.23
CA VAL A 101 -12.03 2.96 -6.67
C VAL A 101 -11.44 1.96 -7.68
N ILE A 102 -10.15 2.11 -7.98
CA ILE A 102 -9.39 1.19 -8.81
C ILE A 102 -8.47 0.38 -7.89
N PRO A 103 -8.74 -0.90 -7.65
CA PRO A 103 -8.03 -1.69 -6.65
C PRO A 103 -6.57 -1.92 -7.03
N ILE A 104 -5.73 -2.14 -6.02
CA ILE A 104 -4.32 -2.48 -6.15
C ILE A 104 -4.05 -3.77 -5.37
N LEU A 105 -3.30 -4.70 -5.96
CA LEU A 105 -2.94 -5.95 -5.32
C LEU A 105 -1.41 -6.06 -5.15
N VAL A 106 -0.96 -6.22 -3.91
CA VAL A 106 0.44 -6.53 -3.59
C VAL A 106 0.52 -7.98 -3.11
N LYS A 107 1.12 -8.83 -3.91
CA LYS A 107 1.21 -10.26 -3.61
C LYS A 107 2.29 -10.56 -2.59
N ARG A 108 2.15 -11.73 -1.95
CA ARG A 108 2.99 -12.17 -0.84
C ARG A 108 4.49 -12.03 -1.13
N ARG A 109 5.26 -11.70 -0.07
CA ARG A 109 6.72 -11.51 -0.11
C ARG A 109 7.20 -10.42 -1.06
N ALA A 110 6.32 -9.58 -1.59
CA ALA A 110 6.76 -8.43 -2.36
C ALA A 110 7.41 -7.39 -1.46
N THR A 111 8.35 -6.65 -2.02
CA THR A 111 9.01 -5.51 -1.37
C THR A 111 8.76 -4.25 -2.17
N ILE A 112 8.26 -3.22 -1.53
CA ILE A 112 8.10 -1.90 -2.13
C ILE A 112 9.06 -0.93 -1.45
N GLY A 113 10.00 -0.40 -2.22
CA GLY A 113 11.02 0.54 -1.75
C GLY A 113 10.43 1.88 -1.33
N SER A 114 11.14 2.57 -0.43
CA SER A 114 10.72 3.87 0.12
C SER A 114 10.46 4.90 -0.97
N GLY A 115 9.42 5.71 -0.79
CA GLY A 115 9.06 6.78 -1.72
C GLY A 115 8.46 6.30 -3.05
N ALA A 116 8.15 5.01 -3.19
CA ALA A 116 7.51 4.52 -4.41
C ALA A 116 6.03 4.95 -4.46
N VAL A 117 5.53 5.17 -5.68
CA VAL A 117 4.13 5.47 -5.96
C VAL A 117 3.55 4.33 -6.80
N ILE A 118 2.41 3.76 -6.36
CA ILE A 118 1.75 2.65 -7.02
C ILE A 118 0.39 3.10 -7.52
N LEU A 119 0.17 3.05 -8.83
CA LEU A 119 -1.10 3.49 -9.44
C LEU A 119 -2.17 2.41 -9.38
N GLY A 120 -3.42 2.83 -9.44
CA GLY A 120 -4.60 1.97 -9.48
C GLY A 120 -4.58 0.96 -10.62
N GLY A 121 -5.12 -0.23 -10.38
CA GLY A 121 -5.16 -1.34 -11.33
C GLY A 121 -3.87 -2.16 -11.43
N VAL A 122 -2.83 -1.80 -10.65
CA VAL A 122 -1.55 -2.48 -10.65
C VAL A 122 -1.59 -3.72 -9.74
N THR A 123 -1.03 -4.81 -10.23
CA THR A 123 -0.67 -5.98 -9.41
C THR A 123 0.86 -6.05 -9.26
N ILE A 124 1.36 -6.05 -8.03
CA ILE A 124 2.76 -6.35 -7.72
C ILE A 124 2.87 -7.85 -7.49
N GLY A 125 3.59 -8.55 -8.34
CA GLY A 125 3.73 -10.01 -8.32
C GLY A 125 4.43 -10.53 -7.05
N ALA A 126 4.17 -11.79 -6.72
CA ALA A 126 4.76 -12.42 -5.53
C ALA A 126 6.31 -12.38 -5.58
N GLY A 127 6.93 -11.96 -4.48
CA GLY A 127 8.38 -11.81 -4.37
C GLY A 127 8.99 -10.78 -5.33
N ALA A 128 8.20 -9.89 -5.93
CA ALA A 128 8.72 -8.79 -6.73
C ALA A 128 9.33 -7.69 -5.84
N ILE A 129 10.28 -6.96 -6.37
CA ILE A 129 10.92 -5.83 -5.71
C ILE A 129 10.69 -4.57 -6.53
N VAL A 130 10.05 -3.59 -5.93
CA VAL A 130 9.93 -2.24 -6.46
C VAL A 130 11.02 -1.37 -5.83
N GLY A 131 11.87 -0.79 -6.64
CA GLY A 131 12.95 0.10 -6.20
C GLY A 131 12.43 1.37 -5.52
N ALA A 132 13.25 1.94 -4.64
CA ALA A 132 12.91 3.21 -3.98
C ALA A 132 12.67 4.33 -5.00
N GLY A 133 11.69 5.19 -4.74
CA GLY A 133 11.31 6.30 -5.62
C GLY A 133 10.68 5.91 -6.96
N ALA A 134 10.36 4.63 -7.17
CA ALA A 134 9.76 4.19 -8.43
C ALA A 134 8.30 4.63 -8.55
N VAL A 135 7.87 4.96 -9.77
CA VAL A 135 6.44 5.18 -10.09
C VAL A 135 5.93 4.01 -10.93
N VAL A 136 5.16 3.14 -10.29
CA VAL A 136 4.66 1.90 -10.90
C VAL A 136 3.33 2.17 -11.59
N THR A 137 3.34 2.16 -12.90
CA THR A 137 2.19 2.46 -13.76
C THR A 137 1.58 1.22 -14.42
N THR A 138 2.24 0.07 -14.32
CA THR A 138 1.82 -1.22 -14.91
C THR A 138 2.17 -2.35 -13.96
N SER A 139 1.44 -3.47 -14.06
CA SER A 139 1.66 -4.62 -13.21
C SER A 139 3.09 -5.17 -13.32
N VAL A 140 3.61 -5.64 -12.19
CA VAL A 140 4.98 -6.15 -12.03
C VAL A 140 4.93 -7.67 -11.93
N ALA A 141 5.70 -8.35 -12.78
CA ALA A 141 5.75 -9.80 -12.79
C ALA A 141 6.35 -10.37 -11.47
N PRO A 142 5.97 -11.58 -11.05
CA PRO A 142 6.57 -12.23 -9.89
C PRO A 142 8.09 -12.32 -10.00
N ARG A 143 8.79 -12.19 -8.85
CA ARG A 143 10.26 -12.35 -8.76
C ARG A 143 11.03 -11.47 -9.73
N THR A 144 10.53 -10.26 -10.03
CA THR A 144 11.25 -9.27 -10.82
C THR A 144 11.57 -8.03 -10.00
N ILE A 145 12.64 -7.35 -10.38
CA ILE A 145 13.02 -6.05 -9.84
C ILE A 145 12.65 -4.98 -10.87
N VAL A 146 11.89 -4.01 -10.44
CA VAL A 146 11.55 -2.82 -11.25
C VAL A 146 11.99 -1.55 -10.54
N ALA A 147 12.38 -0.52 -11.28
CA ALA A 147 12.73 0.79 -10.71
C ALA A 147 12.52 1.91 -11.73
N GLY A 148 12.56 3.15 -11.26
CA GLY A 148 12.51 4.37 -12.08
C GLY A 148 11.12 4.99 -12.17
N ASN A 149 11.02 6.09 -12.94
CA ASN A 149 9.79 6.83 -13.20
C ASN A 149 9.65 7.08 -14.72
N PRO A 150 8.72 6.40 -15.40
CA PRO A 150 7.93 5.27 -14.93
C PRO A 150 8.81 4.03 -14.66
N ALA A 151 8.37 3.16 -13.75
CA ALA A 151 9.11 1.95 -13.40
C ALA A 151 9.31 1.02 -14.61
N ARG A 152 10.51 0.49 -14.74
CA ARG A 152 10.89 -0.46 -15.80
C ARG A 152 11.58 -1.67 -15.19
N LEU A 153 11.48 -2.80 -15.87
CA LEU A 153 12.16 -4.01 -15.48
C LEU A 153 13.68 -3.79 -15.47
N ILE A 154 14.30 -4.11 -14.34
CA ILE A 154 15.76 -4.14 -14.19
C ILE A 154 16.26 -5.55 -14.47
N ARG A 155 15.72 -6.56 -13.76
CA ARG A 155 16.03 -7.98 -13.95
C ARG A 155 15.04 -8.90 -13.23
N THR A 156 15.12 -10.17 -13.52
CA THR A 156 14.45 -11.23 -12.76
C THR A 156 15.37 -11.70 -11.62
N LEU A 157 14.81 -12.11 -10.50
CA LEU A 157 15.53 -12.74 -9.40
C LEU A 157 15.91 -14.18 -9.78
N GLY A 158 17.18 -14.53 -9.61
CA GLY A 158 17.69 -15.88 -9.84
C GLY A 158 17.18 -16.89 -8.81
N GLU A 159 17.37 -18.19 -9.08
CA GLU A 159 17.11 -19.25 -8.09
C GLU A 159 17.99 -19.04 -6.86
N GLY A 160 17.38 -19.11 -5.65
CA GLY A 160 18.08 -18.89 -4.38
C GLY A 160 18.22 -17.43 -3.96
N GLU A 161 17.95 -16.45 -4.81
CA GLU A 161 17.80 -15.06 -4.35
C GLU A 161 16.48 -14.93 -3.58
N ALA A 162 16.61 -14.60 -2.30
CA ALA A 162 15.42 -14.34 -1.47
C ALA A 162 14.70 -13.08 -1.99
N PRO A 163 13.37 -13.12 -2.17
CA PRO A 163 12.59 -11.91 -2.10
C PRO A 163 12.42 -11.51 -0.65
#